data_8062ed10a0c1df96555ca96089189947
#
_entry.id   8062ed10a0c1df96555ca96089189947
#
_cell.length_a   1.000
_cell.length_b   1.000
_cell.length_c   1.000
_cell.angle_alpha   90.00
_cell.angle_beta   90.00
_cell.angle_gamma   90.00
#
_symmetry.space_group_name_H-M   'P 1'
#
loop_
_entity.id
_entity.type
_entity.pdbx_description
1 polymer ?
#
loop_
_entity_poly.entity_id
_entity_poly.type
_entity_poly.pdbx_seq_one_letter_code
_entity_poly.pdbx_strand_id
1 'polypeptide(L)'
;MKTTIAALLMGTAMTMNAAMKVDRIEPTDWYVGMKDTSLQLMVYGQGIKTADVTTDYPGVRIDSIVRLDSPNYLLVYMNLAEAQPGTMTLNFRQGKKKQKIPYQLKAREKNGHERIGFSNADVLYMLMPDRFASGRTDNDQMDGMVGTNHPSTVSLRSTLLA
;
A
#
# COMPACT_ATOMS: atom_id res chain seq x y z
N MET A 1 -3.07 7.60 69.62
CA MET A 1 -2.88 8.38 68.41
C MET A 1 -2.38 7.43 67.35
N LYS A 2 -3.26 7.06 66.38
CA LYS A 2 -2.92 6.17 65.27
C LYS A 2 -2.83 7.01 64.02
N THR A 3 -1.62 7.23 63.52
CA THR A 3 -1.34 7.98 62.29
C THR A 3 -1.46 7.04 61.09
N THR A 4 -2.49 7.19 60.30
CA THR A 4 -2.70 6.45 59.06
C THR A 4 -1.99 7.17 57.94
N ILE A 5 -0.92 6.59 57.39
CA ILE A 5 -0.19 7.10 56.25
C ILE A 5 -0.91 6.56 54.99
N ALA A 6 -1.62 7.44 54.26
CA ALA A 6 -2.21 7.14 52.97
C ALA A 6 -1.12 7.29 51.90
N ALA A 7 -0.64 6.15 51.39
CA ALA A 7 0.25 6.13 50.22
C ALA A 7 -0.53 6.41 48.96
N LEU A 8 -0.37 7.57 48.37
CA LEU A 8 -0.91 7.97 47.07
C LEU A 8 -0.07 7.31 45.96
N LEU A 9 -0.52 6.20 45.39
CA LEU A 9 0.07 5.61 44.20
C LEU A 9 -0.30 6.49 42.98
N MET A 10 0.58 7.39 42.59
CA MET A 10 0.52 8.04 41.27
C MET A 10 0.97 7.03 40.22
N GLY A 11 -0.01 6.38 39.58
CA GLY A 11 0.20 5.58 38.39
C GLY A 11 0.56 6.50 37.21
N THR A 12 1.84 6.61 36.89
CA THR A 12 2.28 7.21 35.63
C THR A 12 1.86 6.28 34.49
N ALA A 13 0.78 6.63 33.80
CA ALA A 13 0.43 6.00 32.52
C ALA A 13 1.55 6.29 31.52
N MET A 14 2.47 5.34 31.35
CA MET A 14 3.42 5.38 30.24
C MET A 14 2.60 5.22 28.96
N THR A 15 2.30 6.34 28.29
CA THR A 15 1.82 6.29 26.91
C THR A 15 2.95 5.68 26.08
N MET A 16 2.80 4.43 25.71
CA MET A 16 3.66 3.78 24.72
C MET A 16 3.46 4.51 23.40
N ASN A 17 4.31 5.49 23.16
CA ASN A 17 4.34 6.21 21.89
C ASN A 17 4.89 5.25 20.85
N ALA A 18 3.99 4.61 20.10
CA ALA A 18 4.35 3.69 19.02
C ALA A 18 5.41 4.38 18.13
N ALA A 19 6.51 3.69 17.92
CA ALA A 19 7.60 4.23 17.13
C ALA A 19 7.12 4.42 15.69
N MET A 20 7.19 5.64 15.16
CA MET A 20 6.97 5.88 13.73
C MET A 20 7.87 4.95 12.93
N LYS A 21 7.27 4.17 12.04
CA LYS A 21 7.97 3.30 11.11
C LYS A 21 7.16 3.26 9.83
N VAL A 22 7.77 3.64 8.74
CA VAL A 22 7.21 3.46 7.40
C VAL A 22 7.59 2.07 6.92
N ASP A 23 6.58 1.27 6.61
CA ASP A 23 6.75 -0.12 6.17
C ASP A 23 6.57 -0.27 4.67
N ARG A 24 5.69 0.56 4.06
CA ARG A 24 5.34 0.44 2.64
C ARG A 24 4.95 1.78 2.05
N ILE A 25 5.33 2.00 0.79
CA ILE A 25 4.92 3.13 -0.04
C ILE A 25 4.37 2.58 -1.35
N GLU A 26 3.20 3.05 -1.75
CA GLU A 26 2.56 2.66 -3.00
C GLU A 26 2.12 3.87 -3.81
N PRO A 27 2.36 3.82 -5.12
CA PRO A 27 3.11 2.80 -5.87
C PRO A 27 4.57 2.74 -5.43
N THR A 28 5.25 1.61 -5.65
CA THR A 28 6.64 1.37 -5.20
C THR A 28 7.68 2.18 -5.96
N ASP A 29 7.34 2.61 -7.14
CA ASP A 29 8.12 3.48 -8.03
C ASP A 29 7.17 4.20 -9.00
N TRP A 30 7.66 5.21 -9.71
CA TRP A 30 6.85 5.94 -10.69
C TRP A 30 7.66 6.40 -11.88
N TYR A 31 6.96 6.90 -12.90
CA TYR A 31 7.58 7.40 -14.12
C TYR A 31 7.47 8.93 -14.20
N VAL A 32 8.55 9.58 -14.60
CA VAL A 32 8.54 11.02 -14.96
C VAL A 32 8.20 11.21 -16.43
N GLY A 33 7.83 12.43 -16.81
CA GLY A 33 7.45 12.76 -18.19
C GLY A 33 6.07 12.20 -18.59
N MET A 34 5.20 11.95 -17.62
CA MET A 34 3.79 11.63 -17.86
C MET A 34 3.02 12.91 -18.24
N LYS A 35 1.91 12.76 -19.01
CA LYS A 35 1.01 13.88 -19.31
C LYS A 35 0.37 14.44 -18.04
N ASP A 36 -0.06 13.56 -17.15
CA ASP A 36 -0.43 13.92 -15.78
C ASP A 36 0.84 13.86 -14.93
N THR A 37 1.21 15.00 -14.38
CA THR A 37 2.41 15.16 -13.54
C THR A 37 2.13 14.94 -12.06
N SER A 38 0.88 14.69 -11.69
CA SER A 38 0.49 14.44 -10.32
C SER A 38 0.82 12.99 -9.91
N LEU A 39 1.34 12.83 -8.71
CA LEU A 39 1.59 11.53 -8.10
C LEU A 39 1.00 11.52 -6.70
N GLN A 40 0.16 10.53 -6.42
CA GLN A 40 -0.32 10.25 -5.08
C GLN A 40 0.42 9.04 -4.54
N LEU A 41 1.10 9.21 -3.41
CA LEU A 41 1.69 8.10 -2.66
C LEU A 41 0.79 7.74 -1.47
N MET A 42 0.42 6.48 -1.36
CA MET A 42 -0.12 5.92 -0.14
C MET A 42 1.03 5.37 0.69
N VAL A 43 1.20 5.92 1.87
CA VAL A 43 2.24 5.51 2.82
C VAL A 43 1.59 4.75 3.97
N TYR A 44 2.05 3.54 4.21
CA TYR A 44 1.63 2.70 5.31
C TYR A 44 2.77 2.51 6.31
N GLY A 45 2.44 2.59 7.58
CA GLY A 45 3.39 2.33 8.64
C GLY A 45 2.80 2.59 10.01
N GLN A 46 3.41 2.04 11.03
CA GLN A 46 2.90 2.13 12.39
C GLN A 46 2.99 3.58 12.92
N GLY A 47 1.83 4.14 13.26
CA GLY A 47 1.73 5.45 13.93
C GLY A 47 2.20 6.63 13.07
N ILE A 48 2.16 6.55 11.74
CA ILE A 48 2.70 7.58 10.84
C ILE A 48 1.77 8.77 10.59
N LYS A 49 0.53 8.73 11.04
CA LYS A 49 -0.50 9.76 10.76
C LYS A 49 0.00 11.19 10.97
N THR A 50 0.80 11.42 11.99
CA THR A 50 1.30 12.76 12.34
C THR A 50 2.70 13.06 11.79
N ALA A 51 3.24 12.18 10.95
CA ALA A 51 4.52 12.43 10.31
C ALA A 51 4.41 13.55 9.26
N ASP A 52 5.44 14.35 9.17
CA ASP A 52 5.68 15.26 8.06
C ASP A 52 6.55 14.56 7.03
N VAL A 53 6.33 14.88 5.75
CA VAL A 53 7.07 14.30 4.63
C VAL A 53 7.67 15.44 3.83
N THR A 54 8.95 15.34 3.53
CA THR A 54 9.67 16.31 2.69
C THR A 54 10.59 15.59 1.73
N THR A 55 10.93 16.26 0.64
CA THR A 55 11.97 15.83 -0.30
C THR A 55 12.70 17.06 -0.81
N ASP A 56 14.00 16.92 -1.05
CA ASP A 56 14.84 17.94 -1.64
C ASP A 56 15.19 17.61 -3.11
N TYR A 57 14.46 16.66 -3.70
CA TYR A 57 14.74 16.21 -5.06
C TYR A 57 14.32 17.29 -6.07
N PRO A 58 15.23 17.70 -6.99
CA PRO A 58 14.96 18.75 -7.96
C PRO A 58 13.75 18.40 -8.85
N GLY A 59 12.88 19.38 -9.06
CA GLY A 59 11.70 19.22 -9.91
C GLY A 59 10.55 18.43 -9.26
N VAL A 60 10.66 18.04 -7.99
CA VAL A 60 9.58 17.42 -7.22
C VAL A 60 9.06 18.41 -6.19
N ARG A 61 7.75 18.60 -6.15
CA ARG A 61 7.06 19.41 -5.15
C ARG A 61 6.01 18.59 -4.44
N ILE A 62 5.99 18.64 -3.12
CA ILE A 62 4.88 18.09 -2.31
C ILE A 62 3.79 19.15 -2.24
N ASP A 63 2.61 18.83 -2.77
CA ASP A 63 1.48 19.73 -2.82
C ASP A 63 0.64 19.64 -1.54
N SER A 64 0.40 18.44 -1.05
CA SER A 64 -0.34 18.23 0.19
C SER A 64 -0.06 16.88 0.84
N ILE A 65 -0.35 16.82 2.14
CA ILE A 65 -0.32 15.58 2.93
C ILE A 65 -1.69 15.42 3.58
N VAL A 66 -2.42 14.38 3.16
CA VAL A 66 -3.73 14.05 3.73
C VAL A 66 -3.57 12.98 4.80
N ARG A 67 -4.05 13.30 5.99
CA ARG A 67 -4.02 12.43 7.17
C ARG A 67 -5.36 11.73 7.30
N LEU A 68 -5.38 10.43 7.07
CA LEU A 68 -6.58 9.62 7.17
C LEU A 68 -7.00 9.40 8.64
N ASP A 69 -8.19 8.86 8.86
CA ASP A 69 -8.65 8.54 10.22
C ASP A 69 -7.78 7.47 10.86
N SER A 70 -7.34 6.50 10.08
CA SER A 70 -6.39 5.49 10.53
C SER A 70 -5.06 6.10 10.96
N PRO A 71 -4.50 5.70 12.13
CA PRO A 71 -3.20 6.19 12.58
C PRO A 71 -2.03 5.72 11.72
N ASN A 72 -2.23 4.76 10.84
CA ASN A 72 -1.19 4.05 10.12
C ASN A 72 -1.09 4.41 8.62
N TYR A 73 -1.84 5.40 8.16
CA TYR A 73 -1.84 5.80 6.75
C TYR A 73 -1.66 7.30 6.56
N LEU A 74 -0.90 7.65 5.52
CA LEU A 74 -0.81 9.00 4.96
C LEU A 74 -0.97 8.93 3.44
N LEU A 75 -1.61 9.93 2.86
CA LEU A 75 -1.56 10.17 1.43
C LEU A 75 -0.70 11.42 1.17
N VAL A 76 0.31 11.27 0.32
CA VAL A 76 1.21 12.36 -0.07
C VAL A 76 0.96 12.68 -1.54
N TYR A 77 0.53 13.89 -1.82
CA TYR A 77 0.32 14.38 -3.18
C TYR A 77 1.51 15.20 -3.61
N MET A 78 2.04 14.85 -4.77
CA MET A 78 3.26 15.44 -5.30
C MET A 78 3.06 15.87 -6.76
N ASN A 79 3.81 16.87 -7.19
CA ASN A 79 3.93 17.26 -8.58
C ASN A 79 5.33 16.94 -9.09
N LEU A 80 5.39 16.29 -10.26
CA LEU A 80 6.62 15.80 -10.89
C LEU A 80 6.89 16.50 -12.23
N ALA A 81 6.30 17.67 -12.50
CA ALA A 81 6.35 18.33 -13.82
C ALA A 81 7.78 18.55 -14.31
N GLU A 82 8.70 18.91 -13.42
CA GLU A 82 10.09 19.23 -13.76
C GLU A 82 11.07 18.15 -13.28
N ALA A 83 10.53 17.03 -12.73
CA ALA A 83 11.37 15.96 -12.19
C ALA A 83 12.10 15.21 -13.30
N GLN A 84 13.35 14.86 -13.05
CA GLN A 84 14.16 13.99 -13.89
C GLN A 84 14.15 12.56 -13.34
N PRO A 85 14.44 11.53 -14.16
CA PRO A 85 14.62 10.18 -13.68
C PRO A 85 15.76 10.08 -12.65
N GLY A 86 15.57 9.30 -11.61
CA GLY A 86 16.56 9.10 -10.56
C GLY A 86 15.95 8.59 -9.28
N THR A 87 16.73 8.55 -8.22
CA THR A 87 16.28 8.12 -6.89
C THR A 87 16.12 9.34 -6.00
N MET A 88 14.88 9.71 -5.69
CA MET A 88 14.59 10.73 -4.69
C MET A 88 14.58 10.13 -3.29
N THR A 89 14.88 10.95 -2.30
CA THR A 89 14.76 10.56 -0.89
C THR A 89 13.54 11.24 -0.28
N LEU A 90 12.62 10.43 0.24
CA LEU A 90 11.51 10.90 1.05
C LEU A 90 11.96 10.95 2.51
N ASN A 91 11.92 12.12 3.11
CA ASN A 91 12.28 12.34 4.51
C ASN A 91 11.01 12.39 5.35
N PHE A 92 10.81 11.38 6.18
CA PHE A 92 9.71 11.32 7.15
C PHE A 92 10.21 11.82 8.50
N ARG A 93 9.42 12.69 9.14
CA ARG A 93 9.73 13.24 10.47
C ARG A 93 8.50 13.25 11.36
N GLN A 94 8.66 12.75 12.58
CA GLN A 94 7.64 12.82 13.63
C GLN A 94 8.31 13.14 14.98
N GLY A 95 8.22 14.37 15.40
CA GLY A 95 8.96 14.86 16.56
C GLY A 95 10.47 14.71 16.38
N LYS A 96 11.10 13.94 17.24
CA LYS A 96 12.56 13.66 17.17
C LYS A 96 12.90 12.51 16.21
N LYS A 97 11.93 11.71 15.79
CA LYS A 97 12.15 10.54 14.93
C LYS A 97 12.22 10.97 13.47
N LYS A 98 13.14 10.37 12.74
CA LYS A 98 13.37 10.62 11.33
C LYS A 98 13.61 9.29 10.62
N GLN A 99 13.03 9.13 9.42
CA GLN A 99 13.28 8.00 8.55
C GLN A 99 13.44 8.52 7.13
N LYS A 100 14.44 8.02 6.42
CA LYS A 100 14.71 8.34 5.03
C LYS A 100 14.42 7.11 4.18
N ILE A 101 13.64 7.29 3.12
CA ILE A 101 13.27 6.19 2.24
C ILE A 101 13.58 6.59 0.81
N PRO A 102 14.41 5.80 0.10
CA PRO A 102 14.64 6.02 -1.31
C PRO A 102 13.38 5.65 -2.10
N TYR A 103 13.05 6.48 -3.08
CA TYR A 103 11.93 6.25 -3.99
C TYR A 103 12.39 6.48 -5.43
N GLN A 104 12.13 5.52 -6.31
CA GLN A 104 12.65 5.55 -7.67
C GLN A 104 11.69 6.24 -8.63
N LEU A 105 12.21 7.25 -9.33
CA LEU A 105 11.58 7.88 -10.47
C LEU A 105 12.24 7.34 -11.75
N LYS A 106 11.47 6.63 -12.57
CA LYS A 106 11.93 5.98 -13.79
C LYS A 106 11.71 6.86 -15.02
N ALA A 107 12.58 6.75 -16.00
CA ALA A 107 12.33 7.32 -17.32
C ALA A 107 11.23 6.52 -18.03
N ARG A 108 10.33 7.19 -18.75
CA ARG A 108 9.44 6.51 -19.69
C ARG A 108 10.26 5.96 -20.87
N GLU A 109 9.91 4.77 -21.29
CA GLU A 109 10.46 4.22 -22.52
C GLU A 109 10.03 5.10 -23.71
N LYS A 110 11.00 5.44 -24.56
CA LYS A 110 10.74 6.32 -25.71
C LYS A 110 9.72 5.74 -26.69
N ASN A 111 9.66 4.42 -26.79
CA ASN A 111 8.80 3.67 -27.72
C ASN A 111 7.53 3.11 -27.05
N GLY A 112 7.10 3.68 -25.93
CA GLY A 112 5.89 3.24 -25.25
C GLY A 112 4.62 3.30 -26.10
N HIS A 113 4.59 4.19 -27.12
CA HIS A 113 3.51 4.28 -28.09
C HIS A 113 3.52 3.14 -29.13
N GLU A 114 4.64 2.44 -29.30
CA GLU A 114 4.75 1.26 -30.17
C GLU A 114 4.19 -0.01 -29.51
N ARG A 115 3.95 0.04 -28.20
CA ARG A 115 3.26 -1.04 -27.51
C ARG A 115 1.78 -1.01 -27.89
N ILE A 116 1.44 -1.79 -28.89
CA ILE A 116 0.07 -1.98 -29.33
C ILE A 116 -0.64 -2.72 -28.20
N GLY A 117 -1.65 -2.08 -27.62
CA GLY A 117 -2.59 -2.73 -26.70
C GLY A 117 -3.50 -3.71 -27.46
N PHE A 118 -4.51 -4.21 -26.79
CA PHE A 118 -5.52 -5.06 -27.42
C PHE A 118 -6.24 -4.29 -28.53
N SER A 119 -6.49 -4.97 -29.61
CA SER A 119 -7.16 -4.46 -30.78
C SER A 119 -8.34 -5.37 -31.17
N ASN A 120 -9.10 -5.00 -32.18
CA ASN A 120 -10.17 -5.85 -32.70
C ASN A 120 -9.66 -7.11 -33.45
N ALA A 121 -8.33 -7.25 -33.61
CA ALA A 121 -7.70 -8.46 -34.13
C ALA A 121 -7.40 -9.48 -33.03
N ASP A 122 -7.54 -9.12 -31.77
CA ASP A 122 -7.22 -9.95 -30.62
C ASP A 122 -8.47 -10.63 -30.06
N VAL A 123 -8.32 -11.84 -29.56
CA VAL A 123 -9.37 -12.56 -28.85
C VAL A 123 -8.95 -12.68 -27.37
N LEU A 124 -9.75 -12.09 -26.49
CA LEU A 124 -9.54 -12.18 -25.05
C LEU A 124 -10.46 -13.26 -24.47
N TYR A 125 -9.88 -14.22 -23.78
CA TYR A 125 -10.62 -15.24 -23.04
C TYR A 125 -10.35 -15.12 -21.54
N MET A 126 -11.40 -14.86 -20.78
CA MET A 126 -11.31 -14.77 -19.32
C MET A 126 -11.65 -16.13 -18.71
N LEU A 127 -10.70 -16.71 -18.00
CA LEU A 127 -10.89 -17.91 -17.19
C LEU A 127 -11.02 -17.52 -15.72
N MET A 128 -12.05 -17.99 -15.07
CA MET A 128 -12.26 -17.89 -13.62
C MET A 128 -12.15 -19.30 -13.03
N PRO A 129 -10.97 -19.74 -12.59
CA PRO A 129 -10.73 -21.12 -12.14
C PRO A 129 -11.65 -21.53 -10.98
N ASP A 130 -12.02 -20.59 -10.12
CA ASP A 130 -12.93 -20.76 -8.99
C ASP A 130 -14.38 -21.11 -9.39
N ARG A 131 -14.72 -20.90 -10.67
CA ARG A 131 -16.04 -21.19 -11.24
C ARG A 131 -16.10 -22.52 -12.00
N PHE A 132 -14.98 -23.20 -12.11
CA PHE A 132 -14.94 -24.53 -12.71
C PHE A 132 -15.06 -25.62 -11.65
N ALA A 133 -15.64 -26.77 -12.03
CA ALA A 133 -15.65 -27.92 -11.15
C ALA A 133 -14.21 -28.38 -10.90
N SER A 134 -13.86 -28.57 -9.64
CA SER A 134 -12.56 -29.13 -9.29
C SER A 134 -12.46 -30.56 -9.79
N GLY A 135 -11.44 -30.85 -10.59
CA GLY A 135 -11.15 -32.23 -11.04
C GLY A 135 -10.45 -33.06 -9.96
N ARG A 136 -9.97 -32.40 -8.91
CA ARG A 136 -9.26 -33.02 -7.77
C ARG A 136 -9.69 -32.30 -6.51
N THR A 137 -9.94 -33.06 -5.45
CA THR A 137 -10.34 -32.52 -4.12
C THR A 137 -9.19 -32.52 -3.10
N ASP A 138 -8.10 -33.18 -3.44
CA ASP A 138 -6.93 -33.30 -2.56
C ASP A 138 -6.08 -32.03 -2.47
N ASN A 139 -6.31 -31.07 -3.37
CA ASN A 139 -5.67 -29.75 -3.39
C ASN A 139 -6.60 -28.59 -3.05
N ASP A 140 -7.82 -28.88 -2.62
CA ASP A 140 -8.81 -27.85 -2.25
C ASP A 140 -8.43 -27.10 -0.96
N GLN A 141 -7.56 -27.68 -0.15
CA GLN A 141 -7.01 -27.07 1.07
C GLN A 141 -5.50 -27.21 1.09
N MET A 142 -4.81 -26.12 1.37
CA MET A 142 -3.37 -26.10 1.55
C MET A 142 -3.02 -25.50 2.92
N ASP A 143 -1.93 -25.97 3.51
CA ASP A 143 -1.44 -25.43 4.78
C ASP A 143 -1.17 -23.92 4.66
N GLY A 144 -1.73 -23.16 5.59
CA GLY A 144 -1.58 -21.70 5.61
C GLY A 144 -2.69 -20.92 4.87
N MET A 145 -3.69 -21.59 4.29
CA MET A 145 -4.88 -20.89 3.77
C MET A 145 -5.71 -20.29 4.90
N VAL A 146 -6.02 -19.01 4.78
CA VAL A 146 -6.93 -18.32 5.69
C VAL A 146 -8.36 -18.49 5.17
N GLY A 147 -9.12 -19.35 5.81
CA GLY A 147 -10.51 -19.64 5.48
C GLY A 147 -10.74 -21.11 5.16
N THR A 148 -11.90 -21.60 5.53
CA THR A 148 -12.37 -22.92 5.09
C THR A 148 -13.03 -22.75 3.73
N ASN A 149 -12.50 -23.41 2.72
CA ASN A 149 -13.23 -23.56 1.47
C ASN A 149 -14.54 -24.30 1.79
N HIS A 150 -15.64 -23.58 1.80
CA HIS A 150 -16.92 -24.25 1.63
C HIS A 150 -16.91 -24.82 0.22
N PRO A 151 -16.93 -26.13 0.06
CA PRO A 151 -17.27 -26.67 -1.24
C PRO A 151 -18.67 -26.13 -1.53
N SER A 152 -18.75 -25.16 -2.42
CA SER A 152 -20.02 -24.87 -3.07
C SER A 152 -20.31 -26.10 -3.95
N THR A 153 -20.75 -27.16 -3.29
CA THR A 153 -21.32 -28.34 -3.93
C THR A 153 -22.66 -27.95 -4.52
N VAL A 154 -22.66 -27.07 -5.45
CA VAL A 154 -23.68 -27.12 -6.49
C VAL A 154 -23.19 -28.20 -7.44
N SER A 155 -23.50 -29.42 -7.10
CA SER A 155 -23.42 -30.54 -8.00
C SER A 155 -24.33 -30.24 -9.19
N LEU A 156 -23.78 -29.67 -10.23
CA LEU A 156 -24.40 -29.62 -11.55
C LEU A 156 -24.32 -30.99 -12.23
N ARG A 157 -24.36 -32.08 -11.45
CA ARG A 157 -24.25 -33.48 -11.94
C ARG A 157 -25.57 -34.10 -12.32
N SER A 158 -26.65 -33.41 -12.55
CA SER A 158 -27.88 -34.14 -12.81
C SER A 158 -28.74 -33.71 -13.99
N THR A 159 -28.25 -32.84 -14.89
CA THR A 159 -29.18 -32.40 -15.97
C THR A 159 -28.64 -32.52 -17.39
N LEU A 160 -27.63 -33.35 -17.63
CA LEU A 160 -27.11 -33.57 -18.98
C LEU A 160 -27.07 -35.03 -19.44
N LEU A 161 -27.87 -35.89 -18.82
CA LEU A 161 -28.13 -37.24 -19.33
C LEU A 161 -29.61 -37.61 -19.10
N ALA A 162 -30.48 -37.02 -19.88
CA ALA A 162 -31.82 -37.54 -20.19
C ALA A 162 -32.17 -37.15 -21.62
#